data_99801d95e0abf41f42481064afdad7e8
#
_entry.id   99801d95e0abf41f42481064afdad7e8
#
_cell.length_a   1.000
_cell.length_b   1.000
_cell.length_c   1.000
_cell.angle_alpha   90.00
_cell.angle_beta   90.00
_cell.angle_gamma   90.00
#
_symmetry.space_group_name_H-M   'P 1'
#
loop_
_entity.id
_entity.type
_entity.pdbx_description
1 polymer ?
#
loop_
_entity_poly.entity_id
_entity_poly.type
_entity_poly.pdbx_seq_one_letter_code
_entity_poly.pdbx_strand_id
1 'polypeptide(L)'
;MNWNLSVPKILHCYWGTDPLPYLRYKTVESFIDFNPEWEVRLYCPAYPSRVVTWTTKELNYEVRWDDHLKDLLDLPLKVEYVDMRDYGMSNEISEVHKSDFLRLWMLGKFGGVWTDMDILYFNPITHLSVNSLDNYNAEAFVCISHYGHSNGFFMAVPGSYFFVKMAEYSKLDLRYDNFQSNGPNSCNKRFPKITDIPNAVNIGMEAVYAHDGQHIPELYNGTQSRFTSGSIGCHWFGG
;
A
#
# COMPACT_ATOMS: atom_id res chain seq x y z
N MET A 1 -10.04 1.03 21.90
CA MET A 1 -10.63 2.22 21.24
C MET A 1 -11.62 1.73 20.21
N ASN A 2 -12.81 2.32 20.14
CA ASN A 2 -13.78 1.91 19.13
C ASN A 2 -13.37 2.53 17.78
N TRP A 3 -13.19 1.68 16.77
CA TRP A 3 -13.00 2.09 15.39
C TRP A 3 -14.33 2.63 14.87
N ASN A 4 -14.52 3.95 14.90
CA ASN A 4 -15.74 4.63 14.45
C ASN A 4 -15.63 5.17 13.01
N LEU A 5 -14.58 4.81 12.29
CA LEU A 5 -14.42 5.22 10.90
C LEU A 5 -15.33 4.37 10.00
N SER A 6 -15.93 5.02 9.00
CA SER A 6 -16.72 4.36 7.94
C SER A 6 -15.85 3.59 6.93
N VAL A 7 -14.58 3.33 7.27
CA VAL A 7 -13.64 2.55 6.44
C VAL A 7 -13.98 1.06 6.60
N PRO A 8 -14.30 0.35 5.52
CA PRO A 8 -14.53 -1.08 5.57
C PRO A 8 -13.33 -1.86 6.08
N LYS A 9 -13.56 -2.92 6.84
CA LYS A 9 -12.51 -3.82 7.33
C LYS A 9 -12.03 -4.76 6.23
N ILE A 10 -11.41 -4.20 5.19
CA ILE A 10 -10.85 -4.92 4.05
C ILE A 10 -9.42 -4.44 3.87
N LEU A 11 -8.47 -5.38 3.87
CA LEU A 11 -7.10 -5.13 3.44
C LEU A 11 -6.96 -5.53 1.98
N HIS A 12 -6.37 -4.66 1.18
CA HIS A 12 -6.02 -4.90 -0.21
C HIS A 12 -4.51 -4.94 -0.35
N CYS A 13 -3.97 -5.94 -1.02
CA CYS A 13 -2.56 -6.03 -1.39
C CYS A 13 -2.41 -6.67 -2.77
N TYR A 14 -1.26 -6.48 -3.40
CA TYR A 14 -0.95 -7.00 -4.73
C TYR A 14 0.38 -7.72 -4.73
N TRP A 15 0.43 -8.87 -5.39
CA TRP A 15 1.68 -9.55 -5.69
C TRP A 15 1.70 -10.00 -7.15
N GLY A 16 2.83 -9.71 -7.83
CA GLY A 16 3.09 -10.18 -9.21
C GLY A 16 3.37 -11.68 -9.27
N THR A 17 4.31 -12.07 -10.11
CA THR A 17 4.65 -13.49 -10.34
C THR A 17 6.02 -13.89 -9.85
N ASP A 18 6.77 -12.96 -9.31
CA ASP A 18 8.09 -13.27 -8.76
C ASP A 18 7.96 -14.13 -7.49
N PRO A 19 8.99 -14.95 -7.16
CA PRO A 19 9.03 -15.63 -5.88
C PRO A 19 8.77 -14.66 -4.73
N LEU A 20 7.96 -15.07 -3.75
CA LEU A 20 7.59 -14.24 -2.61
C LEU A 20 8.64 -14.37 -1.50
N PRO A 21 9.45 -13.33 -1.20
CA PRO A 21 10.36 -13.34 -0.07
C PRO A 21 9.65 -13.47 1.28
N TYR A 22 10.32 -14.05 2.26
CA TYR A 22 9.78 -14.30 3.60
C TYR A 22 9.17 -13.05 4.27
N LEU A 23 9.87 -11.93 4.22
CA LEU A 23 9.37 -10.69 4.85
C LEU A 23 8.07 -10.19 4.20
N ARG A 24 7.89 -10.42 2.89
CA ARG A 24 6.66 -10.02 2.20
C ARG A 24 5.48 -10.91 2.59
N TYR A 25 5.70 -12.21 2.77
CA TYR A 25 4.73 -13.10 3.42
C TYR A 25 4.36 -12.56 4.81
N LYS A 26 5.36 -12.15 5.61
CA LYS A 26 5.15 -11.60 6.95
C LYS A 26 4.35 -10.30 6.98
N THR A 27 4.29 -9.53 5.90
CA THR A 27 3.38 -8.38 5.80
C THR A 27 1.94 -8.81 6.04
N VAL A 28 1.48 -9.82 5.32
CA VAL A 28 0.08 -10.27 5.39
C VAL A 28 -0.19 -11.05 6.66
N GLU A 29 0.70 -11.96 7.02
CA GLU A 29 0.58 -12.75 8.27
C GLU A 29 0.47 -11.82 9.48
N SER A 30 1.40 -10.87 9.64
CA SER A 30 1.38 -9.95 10.77
C SER A 30 0.15 -9.04 10.78
N PHE A 31 -0.34 -8.63 9.60
CA PHE A 31 -1.60 -7.90 9.55
C PHE A 31 -2.76 -8.71 10.09
N ILE A 32 -2.90 -9.98 9.67
CA ILE A 32 -3.97 -10.89 10.11
C ILE A 32 -3.88 -11.13 11.63
N ASP A 33 -2.68 -11.32 12.16
CA ASP A 33 -2.46 -11.56 13.59
C ASP A 33 -2.98 -10.40 14.46
N PHE A 34 -2.77 -9.15 14.01
CA PHE A 34 -3.24 -7.97 14.74
C PHE A 34 -4.66 -7.54 14.39
N ASN A 35 -5.21 -7.99 13.25
CA ASN A 35 -6.52 -7.59 12.74
C ASN A 35 -7.34 -8.81 12.27
N PRO A 36 -7.60 -9.81 13.14
CA PRO A 36 -8.19 -11.09 12.72
C PRO A 36 -9.63 -10.98 12.19
N GLU A 37 -10.30 -9.85 12.43
CA GLU A 37 -11.65 -9.60 11.94
C GLU A 37 -11.71 -8.94 10.56
N TRP A 38 -10.55 -8.71 9.93
CA TRP A 38 -10.46 -8.07 8.62
C TRP A 38 -10.49 -9.09 7.49
N GLU A 39 -11.19 -8.77 6.42
CA GLU A 39 -11.07 -9.51 5.16
C GLU A 39 -9.77 -9.09 4.46
N VAL A 40 -8.96 -10.06 4.05
CA VAL A 40 -7.75 -9.80 3.27
C VAL A 40 -7.96 -10.23 1.83
N ARG A 41 -7.68 -9.34 0.87
CA ARG A 41 -7.74 -9.57 -0.57
C ARG A 41 -6.36 -9.42 -1.19
N LEU A 42 -5.86 -10.54 -1.71
CA LEU A 42 -4.64 -10.57 -2.50
C LEU A 42 -5.00 -10.52 -3.99
N TYR A 43 -4.54 -9.51 -4.67
CA TYR A 43 -4.68 -9.39 -6.12
C TYR A 43 -3.43 -9.95 -6.80
N CYS A 44 -3.65 -10.81 -7.79
CA CYS A 44 -2.60 -11.36 -8.63
C CYS A 44 -2.92 -11.08 -10.10
N PRO A 45 -1.92 -10.92 -11.00
CA PRO A 45 -2.19 -10.72 -12.41
C PRO A 45 -2.71 -12.01 -13.06
N ALA A 46 -3.85 -11.93 -13.77
CA ALA A 46 -4.30 -13.02 -14.64
C ALA A 46 -3.34 -13.21 -15.83
N TYR A 47 -2.70 -12.14 -16.25
CA TYR A 47 -1.71 -12.09 -17.32
C TYR A 47 -0.48 -11.33 -16.84
N PRO A 48 0.53 -12.04 -16.31
CA PRO A 48 1.77 -11.43 -15.84
C PRO A 48 2.54 -10.75 -16.95
N SER A 49 3.10 -9.59 -16.67
CA SER A 49 3.98 -8.86 -17.59
C SER A 49 5.44 -9.26 -17.36
N ARG A 50 6.22 -9.26 -18.45
CA ARG A 50 7.68 -9.38 -18.41
C ARG A 50 8.39 -8.02 -18.40
N VAL A 51 7.63 -6.93 -18.41
CA VAL A 51 8.19 -5.58 -18.39
C VAL A 51 8.63 -5.26 -16.97
N VAL A 52 9.92 -4.99 -16.81
CA VAL A 52 10.54 -4.61 -15.54
C VAL A 52 10.87 -3.13 -15.61
N THR A 53 10.23 -2.32 -14.77
CA THR A 53 10.52 -0.88 -14.65
C THR A 53 11.21 -0.55 -13.34
N TRP A 54 11.15 -1.47 -12.39
CA TRP A 54 11.78 -1.37 -11.10
C TRP A 54 12.18 -2.77 -10.62
N THR A 55 13.37 -2.90 -10.07
CA THR A 55 13.83 -4.14 -9.46
C THR A 55 14.09 -3.89 -7.99
N THR A 56 13.50 -4.69 -7.13
CA THR A 56 13.73 -4.60 -5.69
C THR A 56 15.16 -5.01 -5.35
N LYS A 57 15.73 -4.46 -4.29
CA LYS A 57 17.05 -4.86 -3.81
C LYS A 57 17.08 -6.35 -3.45
N GLU A 58 15.96 -6.89 -2.94
CA GLU A 58 15.78 -8.29 -2.61
C GLU A 58 16.01 -9.19 -3.82
N LEU A 59 15.50 -8.80 -5.00
CA LEU A 59 15.63 -9.58 -6.24
C LEU A 59 16.98 -9.38 -6.94
N ASN A 60 17.74 -8.34 -6.57
CA ASN A 60 19.06 -8.05 -7.14
C ASN A 60 20.22 -8.79 -6.46
N TYR A 61 19.98 -9.43 -5.31
CA TYR A 61 21.00 -10.24 -4.67
C TYR A 61 21.04 -11.63 -5.31
N GLU A 62 22.21 -12.17 -5.56
CA GLU A 62 22.43 -13.56 -5.99
C GLU A 62 22.01 -14.58 -4.91
N VAL A 63 21.29 -14.15 -3.91
CA VAL A 63 20.79 -14.96 -2.82
C VAL A 63 19.55 -15.70 -3.33
N ARG A 64 19.56 -17.01 -3.25
CA ARG A 64 18.42 -17.88 -3.51
C ARG A 64 17.41 -17.65 -2.38
N TRP A 65 16.32 -16.95 -2.67
CA TRP A 65 15.20 -16.82 -1.74
C TRP A 65 14.32 -18.06 -1.80
N ASP A 66 13.91 -18.55 -0.64
CA ASP A 66 12.81 -19.51 -0.60
C ASP A 66 11.52 -18.79 -0.98
N ASP A 67 10.72 -19.44 -1.84
CA ASP A 67 9.42 -18.89 -2.26
C ASP A 67 8.35 -19.20 -1.23
N HIS A 68 7.86 -18.17 -0.56
CA HIS A 68 6.81 -18.26 0.44
C HIS A 68 5.41 -17.98 -0.11
N LEU A 69 5.23 -18.03 -1.43
CA LEU A 69 3.90 -17.82 -2.04
C LEU A 69 2.88 -18.86 -1.54
N LYS A 70 3.31 -20.11 -1.41
CA LYS A 70 2.44 -21.17 -0.87
C LYS A 70 2.01 -20.85 0.56
N ASP A 71 2.94 -20.43 1.43
CA ASP A 71 2.64 -20.07 2.82
C ASP A 71 1.65 -18.90 2.87
N LEU A 72 1.80 -17.91 1.98
CA LEU A 72 0.86 -16.80 1.84
C LEU A 72 -0.54 -17.29 1.44
N LEU A 73 -0.64 -18.20 0.47
CA LEU A 73 -1.92 -18.73 -0.02
C LEU A 73 -2.62 -19.64 0.99
N ASP A 74 -1.90 -20.19 1.96
CA ASP A 74 -2.46 -20.98 3.06
C ASP A 74 -3.06 -20.09 4.18
N LEU A 75 -2.84 -18.75 4.16
CA LEU A 75 -3.47 -17.81 5.08
C LEU A 75 -4.98 -17.61 4.77
N PRO A 76 -5.79 -17.16 5.75
CA PRO A 76 -7.22 -16.88 5.54
C PRO A 76 -7.44 -15.61 4.73
N LEU A 77 -7.16 -15.66 3.41
CA LEU A 77 -7.30 -14.55 2.48
C LEU A 77 -8.11 -14.96 1.24
N LYS A 78 -8.59 -13.96 0.50
CA LYS A 78 -9.23 -14.13 -0.82
C LYS A 78 -8.23 -13.77 -1.91
N VAL A 79 -7.98 -14.69 -2.83
CA VAL A 79 -7.17 -14.44 -4.02
C VAL A 79 -8.07 -14.00 -5.16
N GLU A 80 -7.76 -12.88 -5.78
CA GLU A 80 -8.47 -12.35 -6.95
C GLU A 80 -7.47 -12.18 -8.12
N TYR A 81 -7.75 -12.84 -9.25
CA TYR A 81 -6.94 -12.67 -10.46
C TYR A 81 -7.49 -11.51 -11.28
N VAL A 82 -6.62 -10.52 -11.57
CA VAL A 82 -7.01 -9.30 -12.27
C VAL A 82 -6.51 -9.26 -13.71
N ASP A 83 -7.41 -8.97 -14.63
CA ASP A 83 -7.11 -8.64 -16.02
C ASP A 83 -7.14 -7.12 -16.19
N MET A 84 -6.01 -6.51 -16.49
CA MET A 84 -5.93 -5.05 -16.61
C MET A 84 -6.79 -4.49 -17.74
N ARG A 85 -7.17 -5.31 -18.72
CA ARG A 85 -8.09 -4.94 -19.81
C ARG A 85 -9.48 -4.61 -19.29
N ASP A 86 -9.94 -5.22 -18.19
CA ASP A 86 -11.23 -4.91 -17.54
C ASP A 86 -11.26 -3.49 -17.00
N TYR A 87 -10.09 -2.91 -16.78
CA TYR A 87 -9.91 -1.53 -16.33
C TYR A 87 -9.53 -0.57 -17.47
N GLY A 88 -9.50 -1.05 -18.72
CA GLY A 88 -9.10 -0.27 -19.90
C GLY A 88 -7.60 0.02 -19.95
N MET A 89 -6.77 -0.87 -19.41
CA MET A 89 -5.30 -0.81 -19.42
C MET A 89 -4.71 -2.05 -20.10
N SER A 90 -3.45 -1.96 -20.53
CA SER A 90 -2.74 -3.12 -21.09
C SER A 90 -2.24 -4.05 -19.98
N ASN A 91 -2.28 -5.36 -20.23
CA ASN A 91 -1.61 -6.33 -19.37
C ASN A 91 -0.07 -6.29 -19.48
N GLU A 92 0.46 -5.66 -20.53
CA GLU A 92 1.91 -5.54 -20.78
C GLU A 92 2.60 -4.42 -19.95
N ILE A 93 1.87 -3.66 -19.15
CA ILE A 93 2.48 -2.73 -18.20
C ILE A 93 3.17 -3.50 -17.08
N SER A 94 4.21 -2.90 -16.44
CA SER A 94 4.94 -3.57 -15.36
C SER A 94 4.04 -3.86 -14.17
N GLU A 95 4.42 -4.86 -13.36
CA GLU A 95 3.67 -5.24 -12.16
C GLU A 95 3.58 -4.08 -11.15
N VAL A 96 4.60 -3.21 -11.10
CA VAL A 96 4.57 -1.98 -10.28
C VAL A 96 3.45 -1.04 -10.75
N HIS A 97 3.33 -0.81 -12.05
CA HIS A 97 2.27 0.04 -12.61
C HIS A 97 0.87 -0.54 -12.37
N LYS A 98 0.73 -1.89 -12.43
CA LYS A 98 -0.55 -2.56 -12.10
C LYS A 98 -0.90 -2.33 -10.64
N SER A 99 0.05 -2.54 -9.73
CA SER A 99 -0.12 -2.28 -8.29
C SER A 99 -0.51 -0.83 -8.02
N ASP A 100 0.21 0.14 -8.63
CA ASP A 100 -0.06 1.57 -8.44
C ASP A 100 -1.46 1.98 -8.91
N PHE A 101 -1.94 1.42 -10.01
CA PHE A 101 -3.30 1.66 -10.46
C PHE A 101 -4.34 0.97 -9.55
N LEU A 102 -4.12 -0.32 -9.23
CA LEU A 102 -5.09 -1.12 -8.47
C LEU A 102 -5.32 -0.56 -7.07
N ARG A 103 -4.28 -0.05 -6.39
CA ARG A 103 -4.46 0.58 -5.06
C ARG A 103 -5.48 1.72 -5.09
N LEU A 104 -5.42 2.53 -6.13
CA LEU A 104 -6.31 3.69 -6.29
C LEU A 104 -7.72 3.24 -6.66
N TRP A 105 -7.83 2.30 -7.59
CA TRP A 105 -9.11 1.77 -8.04
C TRP A 105 -9.85 1.01 -6.94
N MET A 106 -9.17 0.09 -6.24
CA MET A 106 -9.80 -0.75 -5.21
C MET A 106 -10.26 0.08 -4.02
N LEU A 107 -9.45 1.05 -3.58
CA LEU A 107 -9.85 1.97 -2.52
C LEU A 107 -11.01 2.88 -2.96
N GLY A 108 -10.99 3.38 -4.19
CA GLY A 108 -12.10 4.18 -4.71
C GLY A 108 -13.42 3.39 -4.80
N LYS A 109 -13.35 2.11 -5.15
CA LYS A 109 -14.52 1.26 -5.35
C LYS A 109 -15.03 0.63 -4.06
N PHE A 110 -14.14 0.05 -3.27
CA PHE A 110 -14.50 -0.76 -2.11
C PHE A 110 -14.19 -0.10 -0.77
N GLY A 111 -13.38 0.97 -0.77
CA GLY A 111 -12.78 1.48 0.47
C GLY A 111 -11.85 0.46 1.10
N GLY A 112 -11.60 0.58 2.41
CA GLY A 112 -10.69 -0.31 3.14
C GLY A 112 -9.29 0.26 3.26
N VAL A 113 -8.32 -0.62 3.39
CA VAL A 113 -6.89 -0.31 3.53
C VAL A 113 -6.12 -0.94 2.38
N TRP A 114 -5.22 -0.17 1.77
CA TRP A 114 -4.17 -0.71 0.91
C TRP A 114 -2.87 -0.83 1.68
N THR A 115 -2.17 -1.94 1.51
CA THR A 115 -0.81 -2.16 1.98
C THR A 115 0.10 -2.61 0.85
N ASP A 116 1.28 -2.00 0.72
CA ASP A 116 2.36 -2.61 -0.04
C ASP A 116 2.90 -3.82 0.74
N MET A 117 3.51 -4.76 0.02
CA MET A 117 3.98 -6.03 0.59
C MET A 117 5.32 -5.89 1.34
N ASP A 118 5.66 -4.68 1.78
CA ASP A 118 6.86 -4.37 2.55
C ASP A 118 6.58 -3.54 3.82
N ILE A 119 5.42 -3.80 4.44
CA ILE A 119 5.04 -3.24 5.74
C ILE A 119 4.88 -4.39 6.75
N LEU A 120 5.70 -4.42 7.79
CA LEU A 120 5.54 -5.35 8.91
C LEU A 120 4.66 -4.70 9.99
N TYR A 121 3.54 -5.33 10.32
CA TYR A 121 2.61 -4.85 11.34
C TYR A 121 3.00 -5.37 12.73
N PHE A 122 2.83 -4.53 13.75
CA PHE A 122 3.06 -4.88 15.16
C PHE A 122 2.01 -4.28 16.10
N ASN A 123 1.00 -3.60 15.55
CA ASN A 123 -0.18 -3.13 16.24
C ASN A 123 -1.40 -3.19 15.31
N PRO A 124 -2.61 -3.32 15.87
CA PRO A 124 -3.83 -3.27 15.07
C PRO A 124 -4.05 -1.88 14.46
N ILE A 125 -4.75 -1.84 13.32
CA ILE A 125 -5.12 -0.58 12.62
C ILE A 125 -5.85 0.39 13.56
N THR A 126 -6.61 -0.13 14.52
CA THR A 126 -7.32 0.69 15.52
C THR A 126 -6.41 1.52 16.43
N HIS A 127 -5.10 1.26 16.43
CA HIS A 127 -4.09 2.09 17.10
C HIS A 127 -3.77 3.39 16.34
N LEU A 128 -4.18 3.53 15.08
CA LEU A 128 -4.08 4.81 14.39
C LEU A 128 -4.92 5.83 15.15
N SER A 129 -4.26 6.68 15.91
CA SER A 129 -4.90 7.82 16.53
C SER A 129 -5.17 8.85 15.44
N VAL A 130 -6.30 8.73 14.78
CA VAL A 130 -6.82 9.81 13.95
C VAL A 130 -7.27 10.90 14.94
N ASN A 131 -6.30 11.72 15.33
CA ASN A 131 -6.40 12.68 16.44
C ASN A 131 -7.16 13.93 16.03
N SER A 132 -8.42 13.84 15.61
CA SER A 132 -9.30 14.99 15.74
C SER A 132 -10.77 14.60 15.63
N LEU A 133 -11.58 15.23 16.43
CA LEU A 133 -13.05 15.21 16.33
C LEU A 133 -13.55 15.74 14.98
N ASP A 134 -12.70 16.39 14.19
CA ASP A 134 -13.00 16.96 12.87
C ASP A 134 -13.01 15.88 11.75
N ASN A 135 -12.68 14.65 12.06
CA ASN A 135 -12.53 13.56 11.06
C ASN A 135 -13.81 12.74 10.81
N TYR A 136 -14.95 13.11 11.37
CA TYR A 136 -16.22 12.38 11.19
C TYR A 136 -16.66 12.24 9.73
N ASN A 137 -16.18 13.11 8.84
CA ASN A 137 -16.47 13.10 7.41
C ASN A 137 -15.27 12.73 6.55
N ALA A 138 -14.19 12.19 7.13
CA ALA A 138 -13.02 11.84 6.35
C ALA A 138 -13.31 10.67 5.40
N GLU A 139 -12.97 10.87 4.13
CA GLU A 139 -13.17 9.89 3.05
C GLU A 139 -11.86 9.26 2.59
N ALA A 140 -10.75 9.98 2.74
CA ALA A 140 -9.42 9.55 2.34
C ALA A 140 -8.42 9.75 3.49
N PHE A 141 -7.59 8.74 3.71
CA PHE A 141 -6.52 8.78 4.69
C PHE A 141 -5.22 8.49 3.95
N VAL A 142 -4.31 9.45 3.96
CA VAL A 142 -3.09 9.43 3.17
C VAL A 142 -1.87 9.74 4.03
N CYS A 143 -0.70 9.32 3.58
CA CYS A 143 0.58 9.71 4.17
C CYS A 143 1.26 10.72 3.25
N ILE A 144 1.34 11.97 3.68
CA ILE A 144 2.02 13.05 2.94
C ILE A 144 3.09 13.66 3.83
N SER A 145 4.31 13.66 3.34
CA SER A 145 5.46 14.34 3.94
C SER A 145 5.88 15.56 3.11
N HIS A 146 6.95 16.22 3.53
CA HIS A 146 7.58 17.27 2.71
C HIS A 146 8.21 16.76 1.40
N TYR A 147 8.39 15.44 1.26
CA TYR A 147 8.81 14.80 0.01
C TYR A 147 7.64 14.42 -0.90
N GLY A 148 6.40 14.57 -0.44
CA GLY A 148 5.17 14.24 -1.15
C GLY A 148 4.45 13.00 -0.60
N HIS A 149 3.63 12.39 -1.45
CA HIS A 149 2.83 11.22 -1.11
C HIS A 149 3.69 9.96 -0.96
N SER A 150 3.42 9.21 0.12
CA SER A 150 3.90 7.84 0.31
C SER A 150 2.73 6.89 0.03
N ASN A 151 2.83 6.09 -1.03
CA ASN A 151 1.70 5.35 -1.58
C ASN A 151 1.57 3.90 -1.05
N GLY A 152 2.50 3.42 -0.25
CA GLY A 152 2.48 2.04 0.25
C GLY A 152 1.39 1.76 1.27
N PHE A 153 0.81 2.80 1.88
CA PHE A 153 -0.27 2.67 2.86
C PHE A 153 -1.32 3.77 2.68
N PHE A 154 -2.55 3.33 2.43
CA PHE A 154 -3.71 4.22 2.29
C PHE A 154 -4.93 3.61 2.97
N MET A 155 -5.89 4.47 3.38
CA MET A 155 -7.22 4.02 3.81
C MET A 155 -8.30 4.89 3.16
N ALA A 156 -9.47 4.31 2.90
CA ALA A 156 -10.58 5.04 2.29
C ALA A 156 -11.96 4.51 2.69
N VAL A 157 -12.96 5.40 2.62
CA VAL A 157 -14.34 4.97 2.48
C VAL A 157 -14.67 4.69 1.01
N PRO A 158 -15.63 3.82 0.68
CA PRO A 158 -16.06 3.60 -0.70
C PRO A 158 -16.53 4.91 -1.35
N GLY A 159 -16.14 5.14 -2.60
CA GLY A 159 -16.54 6.34 -3.33
C GLY A 159 -15.73 7.59 -3.01
N SER A 160 -14.68 7.49 -2.21
CA SER A 160 -13.79 8.61 -1.88
C SER A 160 -13.36 9.36 -3.15
N TYR A 161 -13.61 10.67 -3.17
CA TYR A 161 -13.30 11.53 -4.33
C TYR A 161 -11.84 11.42 -4.77
N PHE A 162 -10.91 11.44 -3.81
CA PHE A 162 -9.49 11.35 -4.10
C PHE A 162 -9.16 10.07 -4.86
N PHE A 163 -9.56 8.91 -4.34
CA PHE A 163 -9.18 7.62 -4.94
C PHE A 163 -9.89 7.38 -6.28
N VAL A 164 -11.16 7.80 -6.42
CA VAL A 164 -11.88 7.73 -7.71
C VAL A 164 -11.18 8.57 -8.75
N LYS A 165 -10.82 9.83 -8.43
CA LYS A 165 -10.11 10.71 -9.35
C LYS A 165 -8.69 10.27 -9.63
N MET A 166 -7.97 9.80 -8.63
CA MET A 166 -6.61 9.32 -8.83
C MET A 166 -6.56 8.05 -9.69
N ALA A 167 -7.56 7.16 -9.62
CA ALA A 167 -7.65 6.02 -10.54
C ALA A 167 -7.79 6.46 -12.01
N GLU A 168 -8.56 7.55 -12.28
CA GLU A 168 -8.65 8.15 -13.60
C GLU A 168 -7.31 8.77 -14.04
N TYR A 169 -6.69 9.58 -13.17
CA TYR A 169 -5.43 10.26 -13.45
C TYR A 169 -4.25 9.30 -13.61
N SER A 170 -4.21 8.23 -12.84
CA SER A 170 -3.20 7.17 -12.93
C SER A 170 -3.09 6.60 -14.34
N LYS A 171 -4.22 6.40 -15.03
CA LYS A 171 -4.23 5.97 -16.44
C LYS A 171 -3.66 7.02 -17.37
N LEU A 172 -4.00 8.30 -17.16
CA LEU A 172 -3.57 9.41 -18.00
C LEU A 172 -2.08 9.76 -17.82
N ASP A 173 -1.57 9.56 -16.61
CA ASP A 173 -0.19 9.91 -16.24
C ASP A 173 0.78 8.74 -16.41
N LEU A 174 0.29 7.55 -16.78
CA LEU A 174 1.11 6.35 -17.00
C LEU A 174 2.19 6.59 -18.07
N ARG A 175 3.43 6.33 -17.70
CA ARG A 175 4.60 6.36 -18.59
C ARG A 175 5.40 5.08 -18.38
N TYR A 176 5.59 4.32 -19.43
CA TYR A 176 6.23 3.00 -19.39
C TYR A 176 7.71 3.04 -18.97
N ASP A 177 8.35 4.19 -19.13
CA ASP A 177 9.76 4.45 -18.81
C ASP A 177 9.99 4.96 -17.38
N ASN A 178 8.92 5.17 -16.60
CA ASN A 178 9.02 5.72 -15.24
C ASN A 178 8.09 4.95 -14.30
N PHE A 179 8.68 4.14 -13.42
CA PHE A 179 7.96 3.26 -12.51
C PHE A 179 7.01 3.96 -11.53
N GLN A 180 7.26 5.23 -11.20
CA GLN A 180 6.44 6.02 -10.29
C GLN A 180 5.35 6.84 -11.00
N SER A 181 5.29 6.78 -12.32
CA SER A 181 4.51 7.74 -13.13
C SER A 181 3.03 7.77 -12.81
N ASN A 182 2.41 6.62 -12.59
CA ASN A 182 0.98 6.47 -12.34
C ASN A 182 0.61 6.29 -10.86
N GLY A 183 1.61 6.27 -9.99
CA GLY A 183 1.48 6.20 -8.54
C GLY A 183 1.91 7.52 -7.88
N PRO A 184 3.05 7.56 -7.15
CA PRO A 184 3.47 8.72 -6.36
C PRO A 184 3.58 10.02 -7.16
N ASN A 185 4.14 9.96 -8.37
CA ASN A 185 4.30 11.15 -9.22
C ASN A 185 2.96 11.71 -9.68
N SER A 186 1.99 10.84 -10.00
CA SER A 186 0.63 11.28 -10.35
C SER A 186 -0.06 11.92 -9.14
N CYS A 187 0.04 11.32 -7.94
CA CYS A 187 -0.51 11.91 -6.71
C CYS A 187 0.09 13.29 -6.44
N ASN A 188 1.42 13.41 -6.47
CA ASN A 188 2.12 14.69 -6.25
C ASN A 188 1.78 15.76 -7.29
N LYS A 189 1.57 15.36 -8.55
CA LYS A 189 1.19 16.27 -9.63
C LYS A 189 -0.24 16.80 -9.46
N ARG A 190 -1.18 15.95 -9.05
CA ARG A 190 -2.62 16.24 -9.03
C ARG A 190 -3.09 16.83 -7.71
N PHE A 191 -2.52 16.38 -6.60
CA PHE A 191 -2.89 16.75 -5.23
C PHE A 191 -1.63 16.93 -4.39
N PRO A 192 -0.82 17.99 -4.64
CA PRO A 192 0.48 18.16 -3.98
C PRO A 192 0.40 18.40 -2.47
N LYS A 193 -0.77 18.82 -1.97
CA LYS A 193 -0.98 19.12 -0.54
C LYS A 193 -2.23 18.42 -0.03
N ILE A 194 -2.25 18.14 1.26
CA ILE A 194 -3.44 17.59 1.94
C ILE A 194 -4.69 18.47 1.75
N THR A 195 -4.51 19.79 1.71
CA THR A 195 -5.60 20.76 1.51
C THR A 195 -6.23 20.69 0.12
N ASP A 196 -5.58 20.06 -0.83
CA ASP A 196 -6.08 19.88 -2.19
C ASP A 196 -7.02 18.67 -2.29
N ILE A 197 -7.04 17.83 -1.26
CA ILE A 197 -7.83 16.59 -1.20
C ILE A 197 -9.07 16.83 -0.32
N PRO A 198 -10.27 16.86 -0.91
CA PRO A 198 -11.51 17.02 -0.13
C PRO A 198 -11.67 15.89 0.90
N ASN A 199 -12.10 16.23 2.11
CA ASN A 199 -12.39 15.27 3.18
C ASN A 199 -11.25 14.28 3.46
N ALA A 200 -9.99 14.75 3.37
CA ALA A 200 -8.83 13.91 3.61
C ALA A 200 -8.16 14.21 4.96
N VAL A 201 -7.55 13.16 5.49
CA VAL A 201 -6.71 13.21 6.69
C VAL A 201 -5.31 12.74 6.34
N ASN A 202 -4.31 13.50 6.74
CA ASN A 202 -2.93 13.03 6.78
C ASN A 202 -2.72 12.25 8.07
N ILE A 203 -2.56 10.92 7.96
CA ILE A 203 -2.38 10.04 9.13
C ILE A 203 -0.98 10.10 9.72
N GLY A 204 -0.08 10.86 9.07
CA GLY A 204 1.31 11.00 9.51
C GLY A 204 2.22 9.86 9.05
N MET A 205 3.50 10.21 8.92
CA MET A 205 4.51 9.23 8.49
C MET A 205 4.82 8.22 9.59
N GLU A 206 4.60 8.58 10.86
CA GLU A 206 4.83 7.71 12.02
C GLU A 206 3.96 6.46 12.03
N ALA A 207 2.85 6.44 11.29
CA ALA A 207 1.95 5.29 11.24
C ALA A 207 2.68 4.01 10.77
N VAL A 208 3.38 4.08 9.62
CA VAL A 208 4.14 2.96 9.04
C VAL A 208 5.50 3.37 8.48
N TYR A 209 5.80 4.67 8.36
CA TYR A 209 7.04 5.21 7.79
C TYR A 209 7.89 5.93 8.84
N ALA A 210 7.82 5.51 10.11
CA ALA A 210 8.61 6.12 11.20
C ALA A 210 10.13 6.09 10.91
N HIS A 211 10.58 5.07 10.20
CA HIS A 211 11.90 5.02 9.59
C HIS A 211 11.75 5.21 8.08
N ASP A 212 12.37 6.23 7.52
CA ASP A 212 12.49 6.37 6.07
C ASP A 212 13.61 5.47 5.52
N GLY A 213 13.74 5.39 4.19
CA GLY A 213 14.69 4.49 3.56
C GLY A 213 16.16 4.71 3.96
N GLN A 214 16.53 5.90 4.48
CA GLN A 214 17.88 6.19 4.96
C GLN A 214 18.09 5.69 6.40
N HIS A 215 17.03 5.59 7.19
CA HIS A 215 17.05 5.23 8.61
C HIS A 215 16.71 3.75 8.88
N ILE A 216 16.34 2.97 7.86
CA ILE A 216 16.13 1.52 8.02
C ILE A 216 17.33 0.78 8.65
N PRO A 217 18.61 1.10 8.32
CA PRO A 217 19.74 0.47 8.99
C PRO A 217 19.76 0.63 10.52
N GLU A 218 19.14 1.68 11.05
CA GLU A 218 19.02 1.90 12.51
C GLU A 218 18.20 0.80 13.19
N LEU A 219 17.14 0.30 12.53
CA LEU A 219 16.34 -0.83 13.01
C LEU A 219 17.14 -2.11 13.06
N TYR A 220 17.85 -2.45 11.99
CA TYR A 220 18.63 -3.68 11.90
C TYR A 220 19.82 -3.69 12.88
N ASN A 221 20.40 -2.53 13.13
CA ASN A 221 21.52 -2.38 14.06
C ASN A 221 21.07 -2.18 15.51
N GLY A 222 19.77 -2.01 15.78
CA GLY A 222 19.22 -1.74 17.10
C GLY A 222 19.70 -0.41 17.72
N THR A 223 20.14 0.55 16.89
CA THR A 223 20.75 1.80 17.37
C THR A 223 19.75 2.85 17.75
N GLN A 224 18.59 2.90 17.07
CA GLN A 224 17.54 3.86 17.37
C GLN A 224 16.18 3.33 16.91
N SER A 225 15.16 3.47 17.76
CA SER A 225 13.74 3.28 17.38
C SER A 225 13.09 4.64 17.23
N ARG A 226 12.34 4.83 16.12
CA ARG A 226 11.57 6.04 15.83
C ARG A 226 10.07 5.80 15.97
N PHE A 227 9.67 4.62 16.44
CA PHE A 227 8.27 4.30 16.63
C PHE A 227 7.65 5.12 17.76
N THR A 228 6.40 5.50 17.56
CA THR A 228 5.56 6.22 18.52
C THR A 228 4.39 5.33 18.96
N SER A 229 3.59 5.80 19.91
CA SER A 229 2.35 5.12 20.30
C SER A 229 1.31 5.06 19.16
N GLY A 230 1.46 5.87 18.11
CA GLY A 230 0.61 5.85 16.92
C GLY A 230 1.12 4.92 15.81
N SER A 231 2.31 4.33 15.95
CA SER A 231 2.88 3.44 14.91
C SER A 231 2.18 2.08 14.95
N ILE A 232 1.72 1.63 13.78
CA ILE A 232 1.05 0.34 13.61
C ILE A 232 1.91 -0.67 12.86
N GLY A 233 2.93 -0.21 12.16
CA GLY A 233 3.81 -1.04 11.36
C GLY A 233 5.08 -0.32 10.98
N CYS A 234 5.93 -1.03 10.25
CA CYS A 234 7.16 -0.49 9.70
C CYS A 234 7.30 -0.87 8.22
N HIS A 235 7.33 0.15 7.37
CA HIS A 235 7.71 0.00 5.96
C HIS A 235 9.24 -0.13 5.90
N TRP A 236 9.75 -1.28 5.44
CA TRP A 236 11.21 -1.52 5.45
C TRP A 236 11.91 -1.18 4.12
N PHE A 237 11.17 -0.65 3.13
CA PHE A 237 11.72 -0.22 1.84
C PHE A 237 12.49 -1.34 1.12
N GLY A 238 11.87 -2.51 0.96
CA GLY A 238 12.43 -3.68 0.30
C GLY A 238 12.66 -3.52 -1.21
N GLY A 239 12.33 -2.36 -1.76
CA GLY A 239 12.42 -2.06 -3.17
C GLY A 239 13.33 -0.89 -3.51
#